data_bf48c9d5346f1aaca1d831beed6fbdd4
#
_entry.id   bf48c9d5346f1aaca1d831beed6fbdd4
#
_cell.length_a   1.000
_cell.length_b   1.000
_cell.length_c   1.000
_cell.angle_alpha   90.00
_cell.angle_beta   90.00
_cell.angle_gamma   90.00
#
_symmetry.space_group_name_H-M   'P 1'
#
loop_
_entity.id
_entity.type
_entity.pdbx_description
1 polymer ?
#
loop_
_entity_poly.entity_id
_entity_poly.type
_entity_poly.pdbx_seq_one_letter_code
_entity_poly.pdbx_strand_id
1 'polypeptide(L)'
;PERYDVIVFKNPNDGKQNYIKRLIGLPGDNLLIENGDIYVMDEVDGEYEKSITRKPPEKLKNVLQAVDDTNHIGELLNDVQWPSRWQAFDGSKQWTTDATGENPVFRSSAQPDAHWLRYRHYQPFKNEWSTISSGLLPTRFRNNSLPPGRLIGDQYGYNDGVYQNNEALVSTQNLGLHWVGDLGLEFWVDIKSSDGTLMFDVVEGGVHFVCEIDIATGKATLSAQDEASKTKVTFQDASGNPVESPSAKTKINGSGSHHIMYVNADDRLNLWIDNNYVEFDAAAFTWDGIPIPTYSADDPGDAEPAGIAAKNAELDITRIKVLRDLYYTSVKGQGPLGSQISTENETGESISIIEAYHRDPESWSSDGAADFFTAKKGQTEPMFRLEKGETPDKDQFLPMGDNSPRSLDGRVWDGEKFVERDMLIGRAMLIYWPHTLNKPIKYFPNFSRMGFIK
;
A
#
# COMPACT_ATOMS: atom_id res chain seq x y z
N PRO A 1 -17.99 7.20 18.08
CA PRO A 1 -17.10 6.57 17.11
C PRO A 1 -15.70 7.17 17.20
N GLU A 2 -14.71 6.41 16.84
CA GLU A 2 -13.30 6.81 16.81
C GLU A 2 -12.84 6.98 15.36
N ARG A 3 -11.74 7.69 15.15
CA ARG A 3 -11.12 7.80 13.82
C ARG A 3 -10.83 6.40 13.26
N TYR A 4 -11.06 6.24 11.96
CA TYR A 4 -10.98 5.01 11.20
C TYR A 4 -12.06 3.94 11.49
N ASP A 5 -13.04 4.21 12.33
CA ASP A 5 -14.22 3.33 12.43
C ASP A 5 -15.03 3.33 11.13
N VAL A 6 -15.59 2.17 10.79
CA VAL A 6 -16.59 2.10 9.70
C VAL A 6 -17.95 2.46 10.27
N ILE A 7 -18.52 3.57 9.80
CA ILE A 7 -19.78 4.12 10.30
C ILE A 7 -20.89 4.01 9.27
N VAL A 8 -22.12 3.88 9.77
CA VAL A 8 -23.36 3.96 9.01
C VAL A 8 -24.06 5.25 9.41
N PHE A 9 -24.50 6.03 8.42
CA PHE A 9 -25.15 7.32 8.64
C PHE A 9 -26.17 7.62 7.55
N LYS A 10 -27.08 8.55 7.81
CA LYS A 10 -28.02 9.07 6.82
C LYS A 10 -27.30 10.02 5.88
N ASN A 11 -27.56 9.88 4.57
CA ASN A 11 -26.98 10.80 3.58
C ASN A 11 -27.49 12.24 3.84
N PRO A 12 -26.60 13.23 4.01
CA PRO A 12 -27.01 14.63 4.23
C PRO A 12 -27.89 15.21 3.11
N ASN A 13 -27.67 14.75 1.86
CA ASN A 13 -28.42 15.22 0.70
C ASN A 13 -29.73 14.44 0.44
N ASP A 14 -29.86 13.22 1.02
CA ASP A 14 -31.08 12.39 0.96
C ASP A 14 -31.20 11.52 2.21
N GLY A 15 -31.87 12.04 3.23
CA GLY A 15 -32.04 11.36 4.50
C GLY A 15 -32.76 10.00 4.46
N LYS A 16 -33.26 9.57 3.27
CA LYS A 16 -33.84 8.25 3.06
C LYS A 16 -32.79 7.17 2.76
N GLN A 17 -31.58 7.58 2.33
CA GLN A 17 -30.49 6.67 2.02
C GLN A 17 -29.49 6.60 3.16
N ASN A 18 -29.08 5.39 3.52
CA ASN A 18 -28.00 5.17 4.46
C ASN A 18 -26.71 4.94 3.69
N TYR A 19 -25.66 5.60 4.13
CA TYR A 19 -24.31 5.41 3.63
C TYR A 19 -23.44 4.66 4.66
N ILE A 20 -22.47 3.94 4.14
CA ILE A 20 -21.41 3.32 4.95
C ILE A 20 -20.07 3.87 4.46
N LYS A 21 -19.29 4.43 5.35
CA LYS A 21 -17.98 5.03 5.07
C LYS A 21 -17.06 4.86 6.27
N ARG A 22 -15.79 5.15 6.07
CA ARG A 22 -14.80 5.23 7.15
C ARG A 22 -14.79 6.63 7.73
N LEU A 23 -14.76 6.71 9.05
CA LEU A 23 -14.69 7.99 9.76
C LEU A 23 -13.25 8.51 9.75
N ILE A 24 -13.02 9.61 9.04
CA ILE A 24 -11.68 10.21 8.90
C ILE A 24 -11.54 11.44 9.79
N GLY A 25 -12.53 12.31 9.85
CA GLY A 25 -12.49 13.53 10.66
C GLY A 25 -13.41 13.47 11.86
N LEU A 26 -12.93 14.01 12.97
CA LEU A 26 -13.64 14.13 14.25
C LEU A 26 -14.00 15.59 14.54
N PRO A 27 -14.99 15.86 15.41
CA PRO A 27 -15.34 17.21 15.78
C PRO A 27 -14.16 18.00 16.37
N GLY A 28 -13.87 19.15 15.78
CA GLY A 28 -12.75 20.01 16.15
C GLY A 28 -11.48 19.79 15.34
N ASP A 29 -11.48 18.84 14.41
CA ASP A 29 -10.32 18.63 13.53
C ASP A 29 -10.25 19.69 12.43
N ASN A 30 -9.04 20.16 12.18
CA ASN A 30 -8.64 20.78 10.92
C ASN A 30 -7.84 19.75 10.12
N LEU A 31 -8.32 19.35 8.94
CA LEU A 31 -7.74 18.23 8.20
C LEU A 31 -7.09 18.69 6.90
N LEU A 32 -5.96 18.07 6.60
CA LEU A 32 -5.28 18.11 5.31
C LEU A 32 -5.11 16.68 4.79
N ILE A 33 -5.28 16.51 3.47
CA ILE A 33 -4.98 15.26 2.77
C ILE A 33 -3.80 15.54 1.83
N GLU A 34 -2.69 14.88 2.07
CA GLU A 34 -1.47 15.07 1.28
C GLU A 34 -0.77 13.72 1.04
N ASN A 35 -0.41 13.43 -0.20
CA ASN A 35 0.30 12.21 -0.62
C ASN A 35 -0.35 10.87 -0.19
N GLY A 36 -1.67 10.84 -0.02
CA GLY A 36 -2.39 9.65 0.44
C GLY A 36 -2.74 9.66 1.92
N ASP A 37 -2.06 10.47 2.70
CA ASP A 37 -2.16 10.53 4.16
C ASP A 37 -3.12 11.59 4.66
N ILE A 38 -3.56 11.38 5.89
CA ILE A 38 -4.43 12.29 6.62
C ILE A 38 -3.62 12.98 7.72
N TYR A 39 -3.62 14.30 7.69
CA TYR A 39 -2.99 15.15 8.70
C TYR A 39 -4.05 15.92 9.49
N VAL A 40 -3.84 16.03 10.80
CA VAL A 40 -4.49 17.06 11.64
C VAL A 40 -3.58 18.27 11.68
N MET A 41 -4.19 19.44 11.55
CA MET A 41 -3.52 20.73 11.56
C MET A 41 -3.94 21.51 12.80
N ASP A 42 -3.03 21.67 13.72
CA ASP A 42 -3.24 22.48 14.95
C ASP A 42 -2.74 23.89 14.71
N GLU A 43 -3.56 24.89 15.08
CA GLU A 43 -3.16 26.28 15.00
C GLU A 43 -2.31 26.67 16.23
N VAL A 44 -1.04 27.00 15.98
CA VAL A 44 -0.07 27.40 16.99
C VAL A 44 0.49 28.78 16.61
N ASP A 45 0.31 29.78 17.46
CA ASP A 45 0.79 31.16 17.24
C ASP A 45 0.36 31.80 15.89
N GLY A 46 -0.79 31.36 15.34
CA GLY A 46 -1.33 31.87 14.08
C GLY A 46 -0.82 31.16 12.82
N GLU A 47 -0.04 30.11 12.99
CA GLU A 47 0.40 29.22 11.93
C GLU A 47 -0.15 27.79 12.17
N TYR A 48 -0.29 26.99 11.09
CA TYR A 48 -0.74 25.61 11.23
C TYR A 48 0.45 24.66 11.27
N GLU A 49 0.50 23.82 12.31
CA GLU A 49 1.40 22.69 12.42
C GLU A 49 0.65 21.40 12.03
N LYS A 50 1.21 20.63 11.10
CA LYS A 50 0.59 19.37 10.66
C LYS A 50 1.16 18.17 11.39
N SER A 51 0.30 17.26 11.82
CA SER A 51 0.66 15.96 12.38
C SER A 51 -0.08 14.83 11.67
N ILE A 52 0.65 13.78 11.27
CA ILE A 52 0.06 12.62 10.59
C ILE A 52 -0.84 11.83 11.55
N THR A 53 -2.01 11.41 11.06
CA THR A 53 -2.92 10.55 11.83
C THR A 53 -2.64 9.10 11.52
N ARG A 54 -2.09 8.37 12.48
CA ARG A 54 -1.72 6.96 12.31
C ARG A 54 -2.88 6.03 12.58
N LYS A 55 -3.11 5.07 11.69
CA LYS A 55 -4.09 4.01 11.90
C LYS A 55 -3.65 3.10 13.05
N PRO A 56 -4.53 2.81 14.04
CA PRO A 56 -4.23 1.78 15.02
C PRO A 56 -3.92 0.43 14.32
N PRO A 57 -2.97 -0.37 14.85
CA PRO A 57 -2.53 -1.60 14.18
C PRO A 57 -3.65 -2.58 13.81
N GLU A 58 -4.68 -2.72 14.65
CA GLU A 58 -5.83 -3.59 14.39
C GLU A 58 -6.73 -3.04 13.28
N LYS A 59 -6.83 -1.70 13.11
CA LYS A 59 -7.59 -1.07 12.02
C LYS A 59 -6.78 -1.09 10.73
N LEU A 60 -5.46 -0.87 10.79
CA LEU A 60 -4.56 -0.93 9.63
C LEU A 60 -4.68 -2.27 8.90
N LYS A 61 -4.60 -3.39 9.61
CA LYS A 61 -4.74 -4.74 9.00
C LYS A 61 -6.00 -4.91 8.15
N ASN A 62 -7.08 -4.22 8.49
CA ASN A 62 -8.37 -4.38 7.81
C ASN A 62 -8.52 -3.50 6.57
N VAL A 63 -7.64 -2.53 6.36
CA VAL A 63 -7.71 -1.61 5.22
C VAL A 63 -6.68 -1.92 4.14
N LEU A 64 -5.67 -2.73 4.45
CA LEU A 64 -4.64 -3.11 3.50
C LEU A 64 -5.24 -3.79 2.27
N GLN A 65 -4.80 -3.34 1.09
CA GLN A 65 -5.23 -3.85 -0.21
C GLN A 65 -4.16 -4.77 -0.79
N ALA A 66 -4.55 -5.96 -1.24
CA ALA A 66 -3.62 -6.87 -1.91
C ALA A 66 -3.26 -6.32 -3.30
N VAL A 67 -1.96 -6.14 -3.53
CA VAL A 67 -1.36 -5.78 -4.82
C VAL A 67 -0.94 -7.04 -5.57
N ASP A 68 -0.35 -7.99 -4.85
CA ASP A 68 0.09 -9.28 -5.36
C ASP A 68 -0.16 -10.40 -4.33
N ASP A 69 -0.45 -11.59 -4.82
CA ASP A 69 -0.59 -12.81 -4.01
C ASP A 69 -0.08 -14.00 -4.84
N THR A 70 1.01 -14.60 -4.39
CA THR A 70 1.63 -15.72 -5.12
C THR A 70 0.74 -16.95 -5.26
N ASN A 71 -0.31 -17.05 -4.45
CA ASN A 71 -1.28 -18.15 -4.52
C ASN A 71 -2.47 -17.84 -5.46
N HIS A 72 -2.55 -16.63 -6.01
CA HIS A 72 -3.68 -16.17 -6.81
C HIS A 72 -3.19 -15.51 -8.10
N ILE A 73 -2.57 -16.29 -8.98
CA ILE A 73 -2.18 -15.81 -10.31
C ILE A 73 -3.40 -15.93 -11.24
N GLY A 74 -3.69 -14.86 -11.98
CA GLY A 74 -4.80 -14.87 -12.95
C GLY A 74 -4.61 -15.96 -14.01
N GLU A 75 -5.67 -16.70 -14.34
CA GLU A 75 -5.64 -17.84 -15.25
C GLU A 75 -4.99 -17.49 -16.60
N LEU A 76 -5.38 -16.36 -17.22
CA LEU A 76 -4.80 -15.91 -18.49
C LEU A 76 -3.29 -15.57 -18.38
N LEU A 77 -2.83 -15.08 -17.22
CA LEU A 77 -1.41 -14.81 -16.99
C LEU A 77 -0.62 -16.10 -16.84
N ASN A 78 -1.21 -17.09 -16.18
CA ASN A 78 -0.61 -18.42 -16.04
C ASN A 78 -0.48 -19.12 -17.41
N ASP A 79 -1.51 -19.03 -18.25
CA ASP A 79 -1.53 -19.63 -19.59
C ASP A 79 -0.42 -19.09 -20.51
N VAL A 80 -0.09 -17.81 -20.41
CA VAL A 80 1.00 -17.20 -21.19
C VAL A 80 2.36 -17.28 -20.49
N GLN A 81 2.46 -17.98 -19.36
CA GLN A 81 3.70 -18.09 -18.56
C GLN A 81 4.23 -16.71 -18.18
N TRP A 82 3.38 -15.87 -17.58
CA TRP A 82 3.76 -14.55 -17.10
C TRP A 82 4.99 -14.64 -16.17
N PRO A 83 5.98 -13.75 -16.31
CA PRO A 83 7.19 -13.83 -15.50
C PRO A 83 6.87 -13.79 -14.01
N SER A 84 7.64 -14.56 -13.23
CA SER A 84 7.56 -14.49 -11.78
C SER A 84 7.83 -13.07 -11.32
N ARG A 85 6.99 -12.57 -10.44
CA ARG A 85 7.18 -11.26 -9.81
C ARG A 85 8.19 -11.29 -8.68
N TRP A 86 8.51 -12.47 -8.17
CA TRP A 86 9.51 -12.69 -7.12
C TRP A 86 10.74 -13.35 -7.72
N GLN A 87 11.88 -12.68 -7.65
CA GLN A 87 13.13 -13.10 -8.27
C GLN A 87 14.32 -12.82 -7.36
N ALA A 88 15.38 -13.63 -7.45
CA ALA A 88 16.65 -13.32 -6.82
C ALA A 88 17.23 -12.05 -7.45
N PHE A 89 17.63 -11.10 -6.61
CA PHE A 89 18.05 -9.77 -7.03
C PHE A 89 19.25 -9.80 -7.98
N ASP A 90 20.28 -10.53 -7.61
CA ASP A 90 21.57 -10.59 -8.32
C ASP A 90 21.76 -11.87 -9.16
N GLY A 91 20.67 -12.59 -9.43
CA GLY A 91 20.74 -13.93 -10.04
C GLY A 91 21.42 -14.95 -9.15
N SER A 92 21.51 -14.70 -7.84
CA SER A 92 22.16 -15.60 -6.89
C SER A 92 21.46 -16.95 -6.87
N LYS A 93 22.26 -18.00 -6.64
CA LYS A 93 21.75 -19.36 -6.50
C LYS A 93 21.28 -19.68 -5.08
N GLN A 94 21.26 -18.69 -4.19
CA GLN A 94 20.79 -18.88 -2.83
C GLN A 94 19.29 -19.21 -2.81
N TRP A 95 18.53 -18.57 -3.69
CA TRP A 95 17.08 -18.80 -3.80
C TRP A 95 16.76 -19.79 -4.92
N THR A 96 15.99 -20.79 -4.60
CA THR A 96 15.38 -21.73 -5.55
C THR A 96 13.85 -21.68 -5.40
N THR A 97 13.15 -21.91 -6.48
CA THR A 97 11.68 -21.93 -6.46
C THR A 97 11.14 -23.17 -7.15
N ASP A 98 10.15 -23.81 -6.54
CA ASP A 98 9.28 -24.79 -7.20
C ASP A 98 8.12 -24.03 -7.85
N ALA A 99 8.41 -23.29 -8.92
CA ALA A 99 7.44 -22.43 -9.62
C ALA A 99 6.39 -23.20 -10.44
N THR A 100 6.37 -24.53 -10.40
CA THR A 100 5.45 -25.37 -11.14
C THR A 100 4.19 -25.70 -10.33
N GLY A 101 3.35 -24.71 -10.03
CA GLY A 101 2.11 -24.98 -9.31
C GLY A 101 1.42 -23.74 -8.76
N GLU A 102 0.21 -23.93 -8.27
CA GLU A 102 -0.63 -22.88 -7.68
C GLU A 102 -0.09 -22.31 -6.33
N ASN A 103 0.98 -22.87 -5.78
CA ASN A 103 1.53 -22.46 -4.48
C ASN A 103 3.07 -22.54 -4.52
N PRO A 104 3.74 -21.55 -5.08
CA PRO A 104 5.19 -21.58 -5.17
C PRO A 104 5.85 -21.58 -3.78
N VAL A 105 6.93 -22.36 -3.64
CA VAL A 105 7.79 -22.35 -2.45
C VAL A 105 9.14 -21.78 -2.84
N PHE A 106 9.53 -20.71 -2.18
CA PHE A 106 10.86 -20.10 -2.34
C PHE A 106 11.76 -20.59 -1.21
N ARG A 107 12.87 -21.24 -1.56
CA ARG A 107 13.79 -21.82 -0.59
C ARG A 107 15.12 -21.09 -0.61
N SER A 108 15.59 -20.66 0.56
CA SER A 108 16.94 -20.15 0.71
C SER A 108 17.85 -21.23 1.26
N SER A 109 19.10 -21.27 0.76
CA SER A 109 20.19 -22.00 1.38
C SER A 109 20.95 -21.10 2.35
N ALA A 110 21.49 -21.66 3.43
CA ALA A 110 22.32 -20.91 4.36
C ALA A 110 23.60 -20.41 3.68
N GLN A 111 23.75 -19.10 3.60
CA GLN A 111 24.92 -18.41 3.05
C GLN A 111 25.36 -17.31 4.01
N PRO A 112 26.68 -16.98 4.08
CA PRO A 112 27.19 -15.96 4.99
C PRO A 112 26.75 -14.55 4.61
N ASP A 113 26.49 -14.31 3.32
CA ASP A 113 25.99 -13.04 2.81
C ASP A 113 24.49 -13.12 2.54
N ALA A 114 23.79 -12.02 2.79
CA ALA A 114 22.37 -11.92 2.50
C ALA A 114 22.14 -11.67 1.01
N HIS A 115 21.34 -12.53 0.40
CA HIS A 115 20.87 -12.35 -0.96
C HIS A 115 19.35 -12.16 -0.96
N TRP A 116 18.89 -11.10 -1.61
CA TRP A 116 17.49 -10.71 -1.60
C TRP A 116 16.66 -11.45 -2.63
N LEU A 117 15.51 -11.96 -2.23
CA LEU A 117 14.38 -12.30 -3.08
C LEU A 117 13.53 -11.04 -3.19
N ARG A 118 13.44 -10.43 -4.38
CA ARG A 118 12.81 -9.13 -4.61
C ARG A 118 11.52 -9.24 -5.41
N TYR A 119 10.55 -8.40 -5.07
CA TYR A 119 9.30 -8.24 -5.80
C TYR A 119 9.45 -7.22 -6.93
N ARG A 120 8.95 -7.56 -8.12
CA ARG A 120 8.81 -6.67 -9.27
C ARG A 120 7.36 -6.52 -9.65
N HIS A 121 6.86 -5.30 -9.67
CA HIS A 121 5.45 -5.06 -9.99
C HIS A 121 5.19 -5.18 -11.49
N TYR A 122 5.01 -6.42 -11.96
CA TYR A 122 4.67 -6.74 -13.35
C TYR A 122 3.16 -6.82 -13.55
N GLN A 123 2.51 -5.68 -13.66
CA GLN A 123 1.09 -5.60 -14.02
C GLN A 123 0.96 -5.51 -15.55
N PRO A 124 -0.01 -6.22 -16.20
CA PRO A 124 -0.30 -6.03 -17.59
C PRO A 124 -0.74 -4.60 -17.92
N PHE A 125 -0.24 -4.06 -19.02
CA PHE A 125 -0.73 -2.80 -19.53
C PHE A 125 -2.06 -3.01 -20.26
N LYS A 126 -2.88 -1.96 -20.38
CA LYS A 126 -4.19 -2.04 -21.03
C LYS A 126 -4.10 -2.61 -22.45
N ASN A 127 -3.14 -2.18 -23.26
CA ASN A 127 -2.90 -2.64 -24.63
C ASN A 127 -2.34 -4.06 -24.71
N GLU A 128 -1.79 -4.61 -23.64
CA GLU A 128 -1.26 -5.98 -23.63
C GLU A 128 -2.34 -7.05 -23.48
N TRP A 129 -3.53 -6.70 -22.95
CA TRP A 129 -4.59 -7.68 -22.72
C TRP A 129 -5.08 -8.38 -24.00
N SER A 130 -5.05 -7.73 -25.16
CA SER A 130 -5.35 -8.36 -26.43
C SER A 130 -4.34 -9.45 -26.80
N THR A 131 -3.05 -9.19 -26.54
CA THR A 131 -1.96 -10.15 -26.77
C THR A 131 -2.07 -11.32 -25.79
N ILE A 132 -2.29 -11.05 -24.51
CA ILE A 132 -2.46 -12.05 -23.45
C ILE A 132 -3.68 -12.95 -23.77
N SER A 133 -4.82 -12.35 -24.13
CA SER A 133 -6.04 -13.10 -24.48
C SER A 133 -5.88 -13.96 -25.73
N SER A 134 -4.90 -13.66 -26.59
CA SER A 134 -4.54 -14.50 -27.74
C SER A 134 -3.55 -15.63 -27.40
N GLY A 135 -3.20 -15.79 -26.12
CA GLY A 135 -2.26 -16.81 -25.64
C GLY A 135 -0.79 -16.45 -25.83
N LEU A 136 -0.46 -15.17 -26.02
CA LEU A 136 0.90 -14.71 -26.27
C LEU A 136 1.41 -13.83 -25.14
N LEU A 137 2.69 -14.03 -24.77
CA LEU A 137 3.40 -13.15 -23.84
C LEU A 137 3.69 -11.80 -24.52
N PRO A 138 3.47 -10.64 -23.86
CA PRO A 138 3.82 -9.33 -24.40
C PRO A 138 5.30 -9.18 -24.77
N THR A 139 5.59 -8.33 -25.77
CA THR A 139 6.92 -8.18 -26.35
C THR A 139 8.00 -7.80 -25.35
N ARG A 140 7.67 -6.96 -24.34
CA ARG A 140 8.63 -6.54 -23.30
C ARG A 140 9.19 -7.72 -22.48
N PHE A 141 8.53 -8.87 -22.47
CA PHE A 141 8.97 -10.07 -21.75
C PHE A 141 9.57 -11.14 -22.65
N ARG A 142 9.68 -10.89 -23.96
CA ARG A 142 10.20 -11.89 -24.92
C ARG A 142 11.72 -11.85 -25.06
N ASN A 143 12.36 -10.81 -24.51
CA ASN A 143 13.81 -10.66 -24.51
C ASN A 143 14.44 -11.39 -23.32
N ASN A 144 15.73 -11.68 -23.42
CA ASN A 144 16.47 -12.42 -22.35
C ASN A 144 16.66 -11.63 -21.06
N SER A 145 16.40 -10.32 -21.05
CA SER A 145 16.39 -9.48 -19.85
C SER A 145 14.97 -9.02 -19.55
N LEU A 146 14.53 -9.22 -18.31
CA LEU A 146 13.25 -8.71 -17.87
C LEU A 146 13.34 -7.20 -17.59
N PRO A 147 12.31 -6.42 -17.94
CA PRO A 147 12.29 -5.00 -17.63
C PRO A 147 12.24 -4.76 -16.12
N PRO A 148 12.59 -3.55 -15.63
CA PRO A 148 12.33 -3.17 -14.25
C PRO A 148 10.82 -3.22 -13.95
N GLY A 149 10.48 -3.29 -12.65
CA GLY A 149 9.11 -3.17 -12.19
C GLY A 149 8.56 -1.76 -12.43
N ARG A 150 7.25 -1.62 -12.40
CA ARG A 150 6.58 -0.31 -12.40
C ARG A 150 6.18 0.09 -10.98
N LEU A 151 5.86 1.36 -10.77
CA LEU A 151 5.31 1.82 -9.49
C LEU A 151 3.98 1.15 -9.16
N ILE A 152 3.76 0.91 -7.87
CA ILE A 152 2.47 0.50 -7.33
C ILE A 152 1.58 1.75 -7.23
N GLY A 153 0.42 1.68 -7.87
CA GLY A 153 -0.54 2.77 -7.89
C GLY A 153 -1.72 2.55 -6.94
N ASP A 154 -2.53 3.59 -6.79
CA ASP A 154 -3.74 3.61 -5.94
C ASP A 154 -4.95 2.91 -6.56
N GLN A 155 -4.76 2.09 -7.59
CA GLN A 155 -5.82 1.34 -8.25
C GLN A 155 -6.59 0.46 -7.26
N TYR A 156 -7.90 0.60 -7.26
CA TYR A 156 -8.81 -0.24 -6.49
C TYR A 156 -9.54 -1.20 -7.44
N GLY A 157 -9.10 -2.45 -7.48
CA GLY A 157 -9.55 -3.44 -8.48
C GLY A 157 -11.04 -3.79 -8.44
N TYR A 158 -11.74 -3.39 -7.39
CA TYR A 158 -13.13 -3.76 -7.14
C TYR A 158 -14.14 -3.06 -8.05
N ASN A 159 -13.90 -1.85 -8.51
CA ASN A 159 -14.84 -1.06 -9.30
C ASN A 159 -14.27 -0.55 -10.64
N ASP A 160 -13.16 -1.12 -11.08
CA ASP A 160 -12.61 -0.80 -12.37
C ASP A 160 -13.41 -1.48 -13.48
N GLY A 161 -13.81 -0.73 -14.49
CA GLY A 161 -14.47 -1.29 -15.67
C GLY A 161 -15.99 -1.43 -15.54
N VAL A 162 -16.66 -0.62 -14.72
CA VAL A 162 -18.11 -0.53 -14.75
C VAL A 162 -18.55 0.12 -16.06
N TYR A 163 -19.20 -0.69 -16.89
CA TYR A 163 -19.87 -0.24 -18.10
C TYR A 163 -21.37 -0.07 -17.83
N GLN A 164 -21.94 1.03 -18.27
CA GLN A 164 -23.38 1.22 -18.31
C GLN A 164 -23.77 1.43 -19.78
N ASN A 165 -24.69 0.61 -20.28
CA ASN A 165 -25.19 0.69 -21.65
C ASN A 165 -24.12 0.62 -22.75
N ASN A 166 -23.09 -0.21 -22.57
CA ASN A 166 -21.93 -0.37 -23.48
C ASN A 166 -21.04 0.88 -23.63
N GLU A 167 -21.23 1.90 -22.84
CA GLU A 167 -20.32 3.03 -22.74
C GLU A 167 -19.45 2.89 -21.50
N ALA A 168 -18.15 3.10 -21.65
CA ALA A 168 -17.26 3.19 -20.49
C ALA A 168 -17.65 4.42 -19.69
N LEU A 169 -18.27 4.22 -18.52
CA LEU A 169 -18.76 5.30 -17.66
C LEU A 169 -17.68 6.22 -17.16
N VAL A 170 -16.44 5.75 -17.19
CA VAL A 170 -15.28 6.54 -16.78
C VAL A 170 -14.08 6.05 -17.57
N SER A 171 -13.32 6.99 -18.07
CA SER A 171 -12.00 6.72 -18.59
C SER A 171 -11.18 6.02 -17.49
N THR A 172 -10.86 4.73 -17.70
CA THR A 172 -9.95 3.99 -16.82
C THR A 172 -8.52 4.53 -16.92
N GLN A 173 -8.28 5.52 -17.78
CA GLN A 173 -6.99 6.11 -18.04
C GLN A 173 -6.39 6.85 -16.84
N ASN A 174 -7.24 7.29 -15.90
CA ASN A 174 -6.81 8.07 -14.74
C ASN A 174 -6.95 7.32 -13.41
N LEU A 175 -6.99 5.99 -13.43
CA LEU A 175 -7.06 5.15 -12.24
C LEU A 175 -5.69 4.58 -11.90
N GLY A 176 -5.36 4.59 -10.62
CA GLY A 176 -4.13 4.02 -10.12
C GLY A 176 -2.87 4.81 -10.51
N LEU A 177 -3.01 6.10 -10.74
CA LEU A 177 -1.91 6.97 -11.14
C LEU A 177 -1.18 7.64 -9.98
N HIS A 178 -1.76 7.64 -8.77
CA HIS A 178 -1.02 8.07 -7.60
C HIS A 178 -0.09 6.95 -7.19
N TRP A 179 1.19 7.25 -7.06
CA TRP A 179 2.15 6.33 -6.48
C TRP A 179 1.83 6.12 -4.99
N VAL A 180 1.84 4.88 -4.54
CA VAL A 180 1.64 4.50 -3.14
C VAL A 180 2.95 3.99 -2.58
N GLY A 181 3.56 4.74 -1.67
CA GLY A 181 4.77 4.36 -0.94
C GLY A 181 4.48 3.50 0.29
N ASP A 182 3.28 3.64 0.85
CA ASP A 182 2.79 2.86 2.00
C ASP A 182 2.52 1.42 1.62
N LEU A 183 3.52 0.56 1.80
CA LEU A 183 3.49 -0.82 1.37
C LEU A 183 3.62 -1.80 2.54
N GLY A 184 3.13 -3.02 2.31
CA GLY A 184 3.26 -4.12 3.24
C GLY A 184 3.66 -5.41 2.55
N LEU A 185 4.31 -6.26 3.34
CA LEU A 185 4.73 -7.59 2.96
C LEU A 185 4.15 -8.60 3.95
N GLU A 186 3.40 -9.58 3.44
CA GLU A 186 2.83 -10.67 4.22
C GLU A 186 3.33 -12.00 3.66
N PHE A 187 3.85 -12.89 4.50
CA PHE A 187 4.33 -14.20 4.06
C PHE A 187 4.31 -15.24 5.19
N TRP A 188 4.34 -16.52 4.79
CA TRP A 188 4.55 -17.63 5.68
C TRP A 188 5.97 -18.15 5.52
N VAL A 189 6.69 -18.29 6.62
CA VAL A 189 8.06 -18.79 6.65
C VAL A 189 8.15 -20.03 7.52
N ASP A 190 8.82 -21.05 7.01
CA ASP A 190 9.27 -22.20 7.79
C ASP A 190 10.79 -22.11 7.96
N ILE A 191 11.24 -21.70 9.14
CA ILE A 191 12.63 -21.53 9.51
C ILE A 191 13.20 -22.91 9.83
N LYS A 192 14.21 -23.37 9.05
CA LYS A 192 14.84 -24.69 9.24
C LYS A 192 16.06 -24.61 10.17
N SER A 193 16.69 -23.45 10.24
CA SER A 193 17.89 -23.22 11.04
C SER A 193 17.55 -22.84 12.47
N SER A 194 18.45 -23.16 13.41
CA SER A 194 18.35 -22.76 14.83
C SER A 194 18.89 -21.35 15.09
N ASP A 195 19.67 -20.81 14.16
CA ASP A 195 20.34 -19.52 14.23
C ASP A 195 20.39 -18.86 12.85
N GLY A 196 21.08 -17.72 12.75
CA GLY A 196 21.11 -16.89 11.56
C GLY A 196 20.15 -15.73 11.63
N THR A 197 19.93 -15.06 10.51
CA THR A 197 19.09 -13.86 10.43
C THR A 197 18.06 -14.01 9.32
N LEU A 198 16.81 -13.73 9.65
CA LEU A 198 15.73 -13.48 8.70
C LEU A 198 15.62 -11.96 8.50
N MET A 199 15.62 -11.53 7.25
CA MET A 199 15.54 -10.13 6.88
C MET A 199 14.38 -9.91 5.90
N PHE A 200 13.71 -8.79 6.00
CA PHE A 200 12.70 -8.37 5.04
C PHE A 200 12.59 -6.85 5.03
N ASP A 201 12.22 -6.31 3.88
CA ASP A 201 12.06 -4.87 3.72
C ASP A 201 10.86 -4.47 2.86
N VAL A 202 10.50 -3.22 2.97
CA VAL A 202 9.67 -2.46 2.02
C VAL A 202 10.38 -1.16 1.69
N VAL A 203 10.21 -0.67 0.45
CA VAL A 203 10.88 0.52 -0.04
C VAL A 203 9.89 1.63 -0.29
N GLU A 204 10.24 2.82 0.15
CA GLU A 204 9.51 4.05 -0.17
C GLU A 204 10.51 5.18 -0.43
N GLY A 205 10.39 5.82 -1.58
CA GLY A 205 11.25 6.94 -1.95
C GLY A 205 12.74 6.61 -1.96
N GLY A 206 13.10 5.36 -2.29
CA GLY A 206 14.47 4.85 -2.26
C GLY A 206 15.01 4.54 -0.88
N VAL A 207 14.21 4.71 0.19
CA VAL A 207 14.60 4.26 1.53
C VAL A 207 14.15 2.82 1.71
N HIS A 208 15.12 1.94 2.03
CA HIS A 208 14.85 0.58 2.44
C HIS A 208 14.54 0.52 3.93
N PHE A 209 13.30 0.28 4.28
CA PHE A 209 12.88 0.03 5.66
C PHE A 209 13.07 -1.44 5.97
N VAL A 210 14.21 -1.77 6.57
CA VAL A 210 14.61 -3.16 6.82
C VAL A 210 14.25 -3.57 8.24
N CYS A 211 13.66 -4.76 8.38
CA CYS A 211 13.55 -5.46 9.65
C CYS A 211 14.45 -6.69 9.63
N GLU A 212 15.36 -6.80 10.61
CA GLU A 212 16.22 -7.96 10.82
C GLU A 212 15.79 -8.69 12.07
N ILE A 213 15.59 -10.01 11.98
CA ILE A 213 15.27 -10.86 13.13
C ILE A 213 16.39 -11.86 13.33
N ASP A 214 17.08 -11.76 14.45
CA ASP A 214 18.00 -12.80 14.93
C ASP A 214 17.20 -14.06 15.32
N ILE A 215 17.37 -15.14 14.60
CA ILE A 215 16.57 -16.35 14.73
C ILE A 215 16.77 -17.01 16.10
N ALA A 216 18.00 -17.03 16.61
CA ALA A 216 18.30 -17.68 17.88
C ALA A 216 17.71 -16.94 19.08
N THR A 217 17.71 -15.61 19.03
CA THR A 217 17.26 -14.77 20.16
C THR A 217 15.87 -14.21 19.95
N GLY A 218 15.39 -14.11 18.71
CA GLY A 218 14.14 -13.46 18.34
C GLY A 218 14.16 -11.94 18.53
N LYS A 219 15.33 -11.32 18.64
CA LYS A 219 15.43 -9.86 18.63
C LYS A 219 15.17 -9.36 17.21
N ALA A 220 14.17 -8.51 17.05
CA ALA A 220 13.93 -7.75 15.83
C ALA A 220 14.59 -6.37 15.96
N THR A 221 15.20 -5.88 14.88
CA THR A 221 15.81 -4.55 14.79
C THR A 221 15.35 -3.88 13.50
N LEU A 222 14.96 -2.61 13.57
CA LEU A 222 14.59 -1.81 12.42
C LEU A 222 15.75 -0.92 11.99
N SER A 223 15.89 -0.73 10.68
CA SER A 223 16.80 0.25 10.10
C SER A 223 16.17 0.90 8.87
N ALA A 224 16.56 2.12 8.58
CA ALA A 224 16.27 2.83 7.35
C ALA A 224 17.60 3.03 6.61
N GLN A 225 17.72 2.43 5.42
CA GLN A 225 18.88 2.55 4.55
C GLN A 225 18.52 3.52 3.44
N ASP A 226 19.10 4.71 3.47
CA ASP A 226 18.70 5.87 2.68
C ASP A 226 19.76 6.36 1.69
N GLU A 227 20.79 5.54 1.40
CA GLU A 227 21.91 5.92 0.53
C GLU A 227 21.45 6.27 -0.91
N ALA A 228 20.42 5.61 -1.40
CA ALA A 228 19.85 5.86 -2.73
C ALA A 228 18.75 6.94 -2.73
N SER A 229 18.25 7.33 -1.56
CA SER A 229 17.18 8.31 -1.42
C SER A 229 17.71 9.76 -1.49
N LYS A 230 16.83 10.68 -1.92
CA LYS A 230 17.06 12.12 -1.83
C LYS A 230 16.65 12.71 -0.47
N THR A 231 15.96 11.93 0.34
CA THR A 231 15.45 12.30 1.65
C THR A 231 15.91 11.32 2.70
N LYS A 232 16.04 11.78 3.94
CA LYS A 232 16.45 10.96 5.06
C LYS A 232 15.31 10.71 6.02
N VAL A 233 15.42 9.60 6.73
CA VAL A 233 14.46 9.16 7.73
C VAL A 233 15.09 9.17 9.11
N THR A 234 14.33 9.65 10.09
CA THR A 234 14.73 9.61 11.50
C THR A 234 13.63 8.93 12.31
N PHE A 235 13.94 7.75 12.89
CA PHE A 235 13.05 7.10 13.83
C PHE A 235 12.91 7.90 15.12
N GLN A 236 11.72 7.86 15.70
CA GLN A 236 11.40 8.60 16.92
C GLN A 236 10.68 7.70 17.92
N ASP A 237 11.05 7.86 19.21
CA ASP A 237 10.30 7.28 20.31
C ASP A 237 8.96 8.02 20.55
N ALA A 238 8.18 7.55 21.53
CA ALA A 238 6.90 8.17 21.87
C ALA A 238 7.01 9.62 22.38
N SER A 239 8.21 10.07 22.73
CA SER A 239 8.52 11.43 23.17
C SER A 239 9.08 12.31 22.06
N GLY A 240 9.24 11.76 20.83
CA GLY A 240 9.82 12.45 19.68
C GLY A 240 11.34 12.48 19.68
N ASN A 241 12.02 11.73 20.54
CA ASN A 241 13.48 11.67 20.52
C ASN A 241 13.97 10.71 19.44
N PRO A 242 15.07 11.07 18.72
CA PRO A 242 15.66 10.20 17.72
C PRO A 242 16.15 8.86 18.30
N VAL A 243 15.90 7.78 17.59
CA VAL A 243 16.37 6.42 17.91
C VAL A 243 17.05 5.84 16.67
N GLU A 244 18.31 5.42 16.80
CA GLU A 244 19.12 4.99 15.66
C GLU A 244 18.78 3.58 15.17
N SER A 245 18.48 2.66 16.09
CA SER A 245 18.22 1.24 15.81
C SER A 245 17.08 0.71 16.67
N PRO A 246 15.82 1.04 16.31
CA PRO A 246 14.68 0.57 17.07
C PRO A 246 14.64 -0.95 17.18
N SER A 247 14.27 -1.46 18.34
CA SER A 247 14.27 -2.91 18.55
C SER A 247 13.08 -3.41 19.36
N ALA A 248 12.79 -4.70 19.17
CA ALA A 248 11.73 -5.40 19.90
C ALA A 248 12.08 -6.87 20.09
N LYS A 249 11.43 -7.51 21.05
CA LYS A 249 11.49 -8.96 21.24
C LYS A 249 10.32 -9.62 20.52
N THR A 250 10.60 -10.61 19.70
CA THR A 250 9.59 -11.41 19.02
C THR A 250 9.40 -12.79 19.67
N LYS A 251 8.47 -13.58 19.13
CA LYS A 251 8.25 -14.97 19.56
C LYS A 251 9.13 -15.99 18.81
N ILE A 252 9.88 -15.57 17.80
CA ILE A 252 10.79 -16.44 17.07
C ILE A 252 11.91 -16.86 18.03
N ASN A 253 12.20 -18.14 18.05
CA ASN A 253 13.25 -18.73 18.91
C ASN A 253 13.74 -20.04 18.29
N GLY A 254 14.64 -19.93 17.30
CA GLY A 254 15.12 -21.06 16.53
C GLY A 254 14.20 -21.44 15.38
N SER A 255 14.28 -22.73 14.98
CA SER A 255 13.45 -23.27 13.89
C SER A 255 11.95 -23.28 14.24
N GLY A 256 11.14 -23.07 13.24
CA GLY A 256 9.67 -23.04 13.39
C GLY A 256 8.96 -22.39 12.23
N SER A 257 7.64 -22.57 12.18
CA SER A 257 6.79 -21.99 11.15
C SER A 257 6.08 -20.77 11.70
N HIS A 258 6.16 -19.65 10.97
CA HIS A 258 5.60 -18.37 11.37
C HIS A 258 4.87 -17.69 10.23
N HIS A 259 3.86 -16.92 10.58
CA HIS A 259 3.19 -15.96 9.71
C HIS A 259 3.67 -14.55 10.03
N ILE A 260 4.26 -13.87 9.07
CA ILE A 260 4.82 -12.54 9.22
C ILE A 260 4.04 -11.55 8.35
N MET A 261 3.71 -10.40 8.92
CA MET A 261 3.19 -9.24 8.21
C MET A 261 3.98 -8.02 8.66
N TYR A 262 4.61 -7.33 7.70
CA TYR A 262 5.41 -6.14 7.91
C TYR A 262 4.90 -5.02 7.02
N VAL A 263 4.61 -3.85 7.58
CA VAL A 263 3.91 -2.76 6.87
C VAL A 263 4.54 -1.43 7.24
N ASN A 264 4.91 -0.66 6.23
CA ASN A 264 5.12 0.77 6.32
C ASN A 264 3.79 1.45 5.99
N ALA A 265 3.25 2.23 6.90
CA ALA A 265 2.03 3.03 6.68
C ALA A 265 1.94 4.20 7.66
N ASP A 266 1.48 5.35 7.19
CA ASP A 266 1.32 6.58 7.98
C ASP A 266 2.63 6.96 8.72
N ASP A 267 3.79 6.91 8.07
CA ASP A 267 5.14 7.16 8.65
C ASP A 267 5.42 6.26 9.87
N ARG A 268 5.06 4.99 9.80
CA ARG A 268 5.27 4.02 10.87
C ARG A 268 5.47 2.60 10.35
N LEU A 269 6.48 1.92 10.88
CA LEU A 269 6.69 0.51 10.64
C LEU A 269 5.88 -0.34 11.61
N ASN A 270 5.16 -1.30 11.09
CA ASN A 270 4.29 -2.19 11.84
C ASN A 270 4.67 -3.64 11.56
N LEU A 271 4.86 -4.45 12.60
CA LEU A 271 5.19 -5.87 12.49
C LEU A 271 4.19 -6.72 13.28
N TRP A 272 3.70 -7.77 12.63
CA TRP A 272 2.96 -8.85 13.30
C TRP A 272 3.62 -10.18 13.03
N ILE A 273 3.75 -10.98 14.06
CA ILE A 273 4.20 -12.38 13.98
C ILE A 273 3.11 -13.26 14.59
N ASP A 274 2.61 -14.22 13.82
CA ASP A 274 1.52 -15.11 14.20
C ASP A 274 0.29 -14.32 14.70
N ASN A 275 -0.07 -13.25 13.97
CA ASN A 275 -1.13 -12.29 14.27
C ASN A 275 -0.93 -11.46 15.56
N ASN A 276 0.19 -11.57 16.25
CA ASN A 276 0.49 -10.73 17.41
C ASN A 276 1.31 -9.53 16.96
N TYR A 277 0.87 -8.35 17.34
CA TYR A 277 1.61 -7.11 17.10
C TYR A 277 2.92 -7.11 17.92
N VAL A 278 3.99 -6.71 17.27
CA VAL A 278 5.31 -6.53 17.87
C VAL A 278 5.52 -5.05 18.13
N GLU A 279 5.61 -4.68 19.40
CA GLU A 279 5.79 -3.30 19.79
C GLU A 279 7.27 -2.97 19.89
N PHE A 280 7.74 -2.05 19.03
CA PHE A 280 9.10 -1.53 19.05
C PHE A 280 9.19 -0.32 19.98
N ASP A 281 10.38 -0.08 20.50
CA ASP A 281 10.70 1.11 21.30
C ASP A 281 10.59 2.42 20.49
N ALA A 282 10.79 2.35 19.15
CA ALA A 282 10.56 3.45 18.22
C ALA A 282 10.24 2.88 16.82
N ALA A 283 9.02 3.02 16.35
CA ALA A 283 8.62 2.54 15.01
C ALA A 283 8.11 3.65 14.11
N ALA A 284 7.73 4.80 14.69
CA ALA A 284 7.37 6.00 13.94
C ALA A 284 8.63 6.71 13.47
N PHE A 285 8.52 7.40 12.34
CA PHE A 285 9.64 8.15 11.79
C PHE A 285 9.18 9.48 11.17
N THR A 286 10.12 10.30 10.81
CA THR A 286 9.92 11.55 10.07
C THR A 286 10.86 11.63 8.90
N TRP A 287 10.39 12.29 7.85
CA TRP A 287 11.17 12.62 6.67
C TRP A 287 11.79 14.02 6.80
N ASP A 288 13.00 14.23 6.29
CA ASP A 288 13.61 15.56 6.15
C ASP A 288 13.20 16.28 4.86
N GLY A 289 12.35 15.63 4.04
CA GLY A 289 11.81 16.14 2.77
C GLY A 289 10.56 15.37 2.38
N ILE A 290 10.21 15.41 1.09
CA ILE A 290 9.09 14.65 0.53
C ILE A 290 9.67 13.44 -0.21
N PRO A 291 9.29 12.20 0.12
CA PRO A 291 9.75 11.02 -0.60
C PRO A 291 9.27 11.07 -2.05
N ILE A 292 10.16 10.70 -2.95
CA ILE A 292 9.86 10.50 -4.38
C ILE A 292 10.44 9.17 -4.81
N PRO A 293 9.81 8.43 -5.73
CA PRO A 293 10.32 7.15 -6.17
C PRO A 293 11.74 7.27 -6.72
N THR A 294 12.56 6.27 -6.47
CA THR A 294 13.93 6.18 -6.99
C THR A 294 14.16 4.87 -7.73
N TYR A 295 15.14 4.91 -8.64
CA TYR A 295 15.62 3.75 -9.37
C TYR A 295 17.06 3.96 -9.80
N SER A 296 17.88 2.93 -9.69
CA SER A 296 19.15 2.80 -10.36
C SER A 296 19.43 1.34 -10.73
N ALA A 297 20.43 1.08 -11.55
CA ALA A 297 20.82 -0.28 -11.90
C ALA A 297 21.44 -1.04 -10.72
N ASP A 298 22.09 -0.34 -9.80
CA ASP A 298 22.73 -0.91 -8.61
C ASP A 298 21.74 -1.06 -7.45
N ASP A 299 20.72 -0.19 -7.41
CA ASP A 299 19.63 -0.24 -6.44
C ASP A 299 18.31 0.07 -7.14
N PRO A 300 17.49 -0.95 -7.45
CA PRO A 300 16.21 -0.76 -8.12
C PRO A 300 15.17 0.02 -7.31
N GLY A 301 15.38 0.21 -6.00
CA GLY A 301 14.53 1.03 -5.15
C GLY A 301 13.05 0.70 -5.29
N ASP A 302 12.24 1.70 -5.65
CA ASP A 302 10.78 1.57 -5.79
C ASP A 302 10.32 0.70 -6.98
N ALA A 303 11.22 0.28 -7.88
CA ALA A 303 10.92 -0.72 -8.91
C ALA A 303 10.94 -2.17 -8.36
N GLU A 304 11.57 -2.39 -7.21
CA GLU A 304 11.59 -3.66 -6.49
C GLU A 304 11.23 -3.44 -5.00
N PRO A 305 10.02 -2.93 -4.70
CA PRO A 305 9.70 -2.25 -3.45
C PRO A 305 9.49 -3.17 -2.25
N ALA A 306 9.68 -4.47 -2.38
CA ALA A 306 9.61 -5.41 -1.27
C ALA A 306 10.61 -6.55 -1.43
N GLY A 307 11.17 -7.00 -0.33
CA GLY A 307 12.18 -8.07 -0.34
C GLY A 307 12.18 -8.96 0.89
N ILE A 308 12.71 -10.17 0.72
CA ILE A 308 13.00 -11.12 1.80
C ILE A 308 14.41 -11.64 1.59
N ALA A 309 15.18 -11.73 2.67
CA ALA A 309 16.52 -12.28 2.63
C ALA A 309 16.80 -13.18 3.84
N ALA A 310 17.81 -14.02 3.70
CA ALA A 310 18.33 -14.84 4.77
C ALA A 310 19.85 -14.70 4.84
N LYS A 311 20.40 -14.71 6.05
CA LYS A 311 21.83 -14.77 6.30
C LYS A 311 22.13 -15.90 7.28
N ASN A 312 23.00 -16.84 6.89
CA ASN A 312 23.32 -18.05 7.65
C ASN A 312 22.06 -18.88 8.05
N ALA A 313 20.97 -18.80 7.29
CA ALA A 313 19.73 -19.50 7.60
C ALA A 313 19.11 -20.16 6.37
N GLU A 314 18.50 -21.32 6.59
CA GLU A 314 17.65 -22.00 5.60
C GLU A 314 16.18 -21.71 5.89
N LEU A 315 15.46 -21.22 4.87
CA LEU A 315 14.05 -20.82 4.96
C LEU A 315 13.25 -21.42 3.80
N ASP A 316 12.03 -21.84 4.09
CA ASP A 316 11.00 -22.06 3.08
C ASP A 316 9.95 -20.95 3.19
N ILE A 317 9.79 -20.16 2.14
CA ILE A 317 8.81 -19.05 2.10
C ILE A 317 7.66 -19.44 1.19
N THR A 318 6.44 -19.19 1.66
CA THR A 318 5.20 -19.47 0.90
C THR A 318 4.20 -18.34 1.07
N ARG A 319 3.21 -18.29 0.16
CA ARG A 319 2.06 -17.38 0.25
C ARG A 319 2.48 -15.92 0.44
N ILE A 320 3.39 -15.45 -0.39
CA ILE A 320 3.86 -14.08 -0.30
C ILE A 320 2.78 -13.17 -0.89
N LYS A 321 2.47 -12.09 -0.14
CA LYS A 321 1.61 -11.02 -0.63
C LYS A 321 2.33 -9.70 -0.49
N VAL A 322 2.17 -8.86 -1.49
CA VAL A 322 2.47 -7.44 -1.41
C VAL A 322 1.15 -6.72 -1.16
N LEU A 323 1.13 -5.89 -0.16
CA LEU A 323 -0.02 -5.11 0.28
C LEU A 323 0.29 -3.63 0.10
N ARG A 324 -0.74 -2.81 0.01
CA ARG A 324 -0.63 -1.35 0.09
C ARG A 324 -1.69 -0.80 1.02
N ASP A 325 -1.43 0.36 1.60
CA ASP A 325 -2.43 1.07 2.37
C ASP A 325 -3.45 1.80 1.47
N LEU A 326 -4.48 2.35 2.09
CA LEU A 326 -5.44 3.22 1.43
C LEU A 326 -4.78 4.55 1.08
N TYR A 327 -4.88 4.95 -0.17
CA TYR A 327 -4.43 6.25 -0.63
C TYR A 327 -5.62 7.21 -0.72
N TYR A 328 -5.68 8.20 0.16
CA TYR A 328 -6.74 9.19 0.15
C TYR A 328 -6.40 10.36 -0.79
N THR A 329 -7.30 10.65 -1.72
CA THR A 329 -7.19 11.82 -2.60
C THR A 329 -8.01 12.97 -2.04
N SER A 330 -7.54 14.19 -2.22
CA SER A 330 -8.25 15.40 -1.75
C SER A 330 -9.56 15.66 -2.50
N VAL A 331 -9.64 15.21 -3.75
CA VAL A 331 -10.82 15.37 -4.63
C VAL A 331 -11.09 14.12 -5.45
N LYS A 332 -12.35 13.91 -5.81
CA LYS A 332 -12.78 12.75 -6.59
C LYS A 332 -12.27 12.80 -8.02
N GLY A 333 -11.74 11.68 -8.50
CA GLY A 333 -11.44 11.45 -9.92
C GLY A 333 -10.33 12.31 -10.50
N GLN A 334 -9.61 13.05 -9.67
CA GLN A 334 -8.41 13.75 -10.10
C GLN A 334 -7.21 12.82 -9.91
N GLY A 335 -6.52 12.56 -11.02
CA GLY A 335 -5.18 12.00 -10.98
C GLY A 335 -4.18 13.03 -10.48
N PRO A 336 -2.91 12.63 -10.27
CA PRO A 336 -1.83 13.53 -9.91
C PRO A 336 -1.64 14.63 -10.96
N LEU A 337 -0.88 15.63 -10.62
CA LEU A 337 -0.52 16.69 -11.56
C LEU A 337 0.06 16.07 -12.84
N GLY A 338 -0.40 16.50 -13.99
CA GLY A 338 0.01 15.94 -15.29
C GLY A 338 -0.85 14.79 -15.82
N SER A 339 -1.80 14.25 -15.04
CA SER A 339 -2.74 13.21 -15.53
C SER A 339 -3.57 13.67 -16.75
N GLN A 340 -3.74 14.98 -16.93
CA GLN A 340 -4.41 15.60 -18.07
C GLN A 340 -3.50 15.87 -19.27
N ILE A 341 -2.18 15.70 -19.10
CA ILE A 341 -1.19 15.90 -20.16
C ILE A 341 -0.96 14.56 -20.83
N SER A 342 -1.15 14.49 -22.15
CA SER A 342 -0.94 13.28 -22.94
C SER A 342 0.43 13.28 -23.59
N THR A 343 1.02 12.08 -23.69
CA THR A 343 2.20 11.77 -24.48
C THR A 343 1.94 10.51 -25.28
N GLU A 344 2.78 10.17 -26.24
CA GLU A 344 2.72 8.91 -26.98
C GLU A 344 3.70 7.90 -26.38
N ASN A 345 3.22 6.66 -26.18
CA ASN A 345 4.09 5.56 -25.81
C ASN A 345 4.85 5.01 -27.03
N GLU A 346 5.71 4.02 -26.84
CA GLU A 346 6.53 3.39 -27.90
C GLU A 346 5.70 2.78 -29.05
N THR A 347 4.43 2.50 -28.83
CA THR A 347 3.50 1.97 -29.83
C THR A 347 2.67 3.05 -30.52
N GLY A 348 2.87 4.33 -30.22
CA GLY A 348 2.11 5.47 -30.74
C GLY A 348 0.72 5.63 -30.10
N GLU A 349 0.47 4.97 -28.96
CA GLU A 349 -0.77 5.14 -28.19
C GLU A 349 -0.66 6.37 -27.28
N SER A 350 -1.69 7.20 -27.26
CA SER A 350 -1.76 8.35 -26.34
C SER A 350 -2.02 7.87 -24.91
N ILE A 351 -1.07 8.12 -24.01
CA ILE A 351 -1.16 7.87 -22.58
C ILE A 351 -0.95 9.17 -21.80
N SER A 352 -1.39 9.21 -20.53
CA SER A 352 -1.06 10.36 -19.69
C SER A 352 0.45 10.38 -19.39
N ILE A 353 1.00 11.57 -19.22
CA ILE A 353 2.43 11.72 -18.89
C ILE A 353 2.77 11.02 -17.57
N ILE A 354 1.85 11.04 -16.60
CA ILE A 354 2.04 10.34 -15.33
C ILE A 354 2.09 8.81 -15.53
N GLU A 355 1.28 8.26 -16.42
CA GLU A 355 1.36 6.84 -16.78
C GLU A 355 2.69 6.50 -17.46
N ALA A 356 3.21 7.39 -18.28
CA ALA A 356 4.54 7.23 -18.86
C ALA A 356 5.62 7.18 -17.77
N TYR A 357 5.58 8.08 -16.79
CA TYR A 357 6.52 8.05 -15.67
C TYR A 357 6.41 6.75 -14.85
N HIS A 358 5.20 6.26 -14.56
CA HIS A 358 5.04 4.97 -13.85
C HIS A 358 5.71 3.79 -14.56
N ARG A 359 5.91 3.88 -15.87
CA ARG A 359 6.48 2.82 -16.71
C ARG A 359 7.98 2.98 -16.96
N ASP A 360 8.52 4.16 -16.72
CA ASP A 360 9.91 4.53 -17.02
C ASP A 360 10.67 4.89 -15.74
N PRO A 361 11.26 3.90 -15.06
CA PRO A 361 11.99 4.12 -13.81
C PRO A 361 13.17 5.09 -13.94
N GLU A 362 13.83 5.15 -15.09
CA GLU A 362 14.93 6.07 -15.35
C GLU A 362 14.52 7.55 -15.22
N SER A 363 13.23 7.83 -15.42
CA SER A 363 12.68 9.19 -15.32
C SER A 363 12.37 9.64 -13.89
N TRP A 364 12.27 8.72 -12.90
CA TRP A 364 11.78 9.06 -11.56
C TRP A 364 12.68 10.02 -10.79
N SER A 365 13.97 9.93 -10.98
CA SER A 365 14.94 10.82 -10.33
C SER A 365 15.11 12.17 -11.03
N SER A 366 14.41 12.45 -12.14
CA SER A 366 14.47 13.72 -12.83
C SER A 366 13.82 14.84 -12.02
N ASP A 367 14.35 16.08 -12.15
CA ASP A 367 13.83 17.24 -11.41
C ASP A 367 12.33 17.53 -11.65
N GLY A 368 11.80 17.13 -12.82
CA GLY A 368 10.39 17.29 -13.15
C GLY A 368 9.49 16.19 -12.59
N ALA A 369 10.02 15.02 -12.25
CA ALA A 369 9.23 13.88 -11.76
C ALA A 369 8.63 14.16 -10.38
N ALA A 370 9.36 14.85 -9.51
CA ALA A 370 8.88 15.20 -8.17
C ALA A 370 7.52 15.92 -8.20
N ASP A 371 7.33 16.83 -9.18
CA ASP A 371 6.07 17.59 -9.32
C ASP A 371 4.88 16.70 -9.72
N PHE A 372 5.14 15.51 -10.29
CA PHE A 372 4.09 14.58 -10.68
C PHE A 372 3.72 13.59 -9.57
N PHE A 373 4.68 13.24 -8.71
CA PHE A 373 4.46 12.24 -7.66
C PHE A 373 3.99 12.86 -6.34
N THR A 374 4.23 14.15 -6.13
CA THR A 374 3.88 14.84 -4.88
C THR A 374 2.66 15.73 -5.07
N ALA A 375 1.90 15.94 -3.99
CA ALA A 375 0.90 16.99 -3.95
C ALA A 375 1.56 18.36 -4.10
N LYS A 376 0.80 19.37 -4.54
CA LYS A 376 1.32 20.75 -4.64
C LYS A 376 1.99 21.15 -3.32
N LYS A 377 3.29 21.49 -3.40
CA LYS A 377 4.02 22.03 -2.25
C LYS A 377 3.28 23.23 -1.65
N GLY A 378 3.14 23.23 -0.32
CA GLY A 378 2.82 24.42 0.45
C GLY A 378 1.34 24.69 0.66
N GLN A 379 0.51 23.66 0.81
CA GLN A 379 -0.80 23.88 1.40
C GLN A 379 -0.61 24.11 2.92
N THR A 380 -0.74 25.36 3.33
CA THR A 380 -0.58 25.79 4.72
C THR A 380 -1.93 25.88 5.46
N GLU A 381 -3.03 25.72 4.74
CA GLU A 381 -4.38 25.85 5.28
C GLU A 381 -5.10 24.49 5.27
N PRO A 382 -5.92 24.18 6.27
CA PRO A 382 -6.71 22.96 6.30
C PRO A 382 -7.73 22.91 5.16
N MET A 383 -7.92 21.72 4.58
CA MET A 383 -8.92 21.46 3.55
C MET A 383 -10.33 21.32 4.12
N PHE A 384 -10.42 20.77 5.33
CA PHE A 384 -11.67 20.54 6.04
C PHE A 384 -11.53 21.06 7.47
N ARG A 385 -12.48 21.87 7.89
CA ARG A 385 -12.60 22.34 9.27
C ARG A 385 -13.88 21.77 9.84
N LEU A 386 -13.76 20.98 10.90
CA LEU A 386 -14.89 20.31 11.54
C LEU A 386 -15.14 20.94 12.89
N GLU A 387 -16.34 21.42 13.11
CA GLU A 387 -16.70 22.12 14.32
C GLU A 387 -17.25 21.17 15.38
N LYS A 388 -16.97 21.50 16.65
CA LYS A 388 -17.76 21.01 17.78
C LYS A 388 -19.05 21.83 17.80
N GLY A 389 -20.19 21.15 17.71
CA GLY A 389 -21.47 21.82 17.75
C GLY A 389 -21.77 22.48 19.10
N GLU A 390 -22.70 23.45 19.12
CA GLU A 390 -23.23 24.03 20.36
C GLU A 390 -23.84 22.96 21.28
N THR A 391 -24.36 21.91 20.69
CA THR A 391 -24.82 20.69 21.37
C THR A 391 -24.12 19.46 20.73
N PRO A 392 -23.94 18.37 21.48
CA PRO A 392 -23.29 17.16 20.94
C PRO A 392 -23.92 16.62 19.63
N ASP A 393 -25.22 16.82 19.44
CA ASP A 393 -25.94 16.36 18.23
C ASP A 393 -25.48 17.07 16.96
N LYS A 394 -24.88 18.26 17.08
CA LYS A 394 -24.38 19.09 15.99
C LYS A 394 -22.87 18.96 15.76
N ASP A 395 -22.23 18.08 16.48
CA ASP A 395 -20.83 17.72 16.22
C ASP A 395 -20.63 17.22 14.77
N GLN A 396 -19.61 17.73 14.09
CA GLN A 396 -19.34 17.47 12.70
C GLN A 396 -18.30 16.35 12.52
N PHE A 397 -18.57 15.46 11.58
CA PHE A 397 -17.73 14.29 11.26
C PHE A 397 -17.47 14.23 9.75
N LEU A 398 -16.25 13.89 9.34
CA LEU A 398 -15.92 13.67 7.93
C LEU A 398 -15.83 12.17 7.61
N PRO A 399 -16.81 11.56 6.95
CA PRO A 399 -16.72 10.21 6.46
C PRO A 399 -16.15 10.16 5.04
N MET A 400 -15.24 9.23 4.77
CA MET A 400 -14.64 9.02 3.45
C MET A 400 -14.71 7.53 3.06
N GLY A 401 -14.80 7.26 1.77
CA GLY A 401 -14.82 5.87 1.27
C GLY A 401 -13.43 5.33 1.02
N ASP A 402 -13.24 4.05 1.29
CA ASP A 402 -11.97 3.35 1.10
C ASP A 402 -11.50 3.33 -0.37
N ASN A 403 -12.43 3.31 -1.35
CA ASN A 403 -12.10 3.56 -2.76
C ASN A 403 -12.09 5.08 -3.02
N SER A 404 -11.07 5.73 -2.52
CA SER A 404 -10.97 7.19 -2.44
C SER A 404 -11.19 7.92 -3.77
N PRO A 405 -10.60 7.51 -4.90
CA PRO A 405 -10.80 8.21 -6.19
C PRO A 405 -12.22 8.13 -6.73
N ARG A 406 -13.02 7.16 -6.27
CA ARG A 406 -14.38 6.89 -6.78
C ARG A 406 -15.50 7.20 -5.79
N SER A 407 -15.17 7.40 -4.53
CA SER A 407 -16.15 7.54 -3.48
C SER A 407 -16.98 8.83 -3.63
N LEU A 408 -18.30 8.68 -3.48
CA LEU A 408 -19.21 9.79 -3.23
C LEU A 408 -19.28 10.00 -1.71
N ASP A 409 -18.51 10.94 -1.20
CA ASP A 409 -18.42 11.25 0.22
C ASP A 409 -18.25 12.76 0.46
N GLY A 410 -18.00 13.17 1.70
CA GLY A 410 -17.93 14.57 2.12
C GLY A 410 -17.05 15.48 1.26
N ARG A 411 -16.02 14.92 0.60
CA ARG A 411 -15.14 15.70 -0.30
C ARG A 411 -15.87 16.28 -1.50
N VAL A 412 -16.92 15.60 -1.99
CA VAL A 412 -17.58 15.89 -3.27
C VAL A 412 -19.08 16.16 -3.15
N TRP A 413 -19.62 16.22 -1.93
CA TRP A 413 -21.03 16.58 -1.76
C TRP A 413 -21.27 18.04 -2.11
N ASP A 414 -22.43 18.31 -2.70
CA ASP A 414 -22.94 19.66 -2.89
C ASP A 414 -23.46 20.17 -1.53
N GLY A 415 -22.93 21.26 -1.01
CA GLY A 415 -23.27 21.80 0.31
C GLY A 415 -22.31 21.37 1.42
N GLU A 416 -22.86 20.87 2.53
CA GLU A 416 -22.06 20.52 3.71
C GLU A 416 -21.11 19.33 3.44
N LYS A 417 -19.85 19.50 3.81
CA LYS A 417 -18.79 18.49 3.59
C LYS A 417 -18.66 17.50 4.75
N PHE A 418 -19.57 17.54 5.69
CA PHE A 418 -19.56 16.76 6.93
C PHE A 418 -20.92 16.10 7.19
N VAL A 419 -20.97 15.26 8.22
CA VAL A 419 -22.18 14.65 8.76
C VAL A 419 -22.30 15.07 10.22
N GLU A 420 -23.47 15.56 10.62
CA GLU A 420 -23.75 15.84 12.03
C GLU A 420 -23.97 14.54 12.82
N ARG A 421 -23.73 14.57 14.13
CA ARG A 421 -23.87 13.39 15.00
C ARG A 421 -25.26 12.78 14.97
N ASP A 422 -26.31 13.59 14.90
CA ASP A 422 -27.72 13.13 14.86
C ASP A 422 -28.05 12.32 13.60
N MET A 423 -27.24 12.43 12.54
CA MET A 423 -27.33 11.60 11.34
C MET A 423 -26.61 10.26 11.47
N LEU A 424 -25.75 10.07 12.49
CA LEU A 424 -25.04 8.81 12.69
C LEU A 424 -26.00 7.74 13.19
N ILE A 425 -25.99 6.57 12.55
CA ILE A 425 -26.80 5.40 12.95
C ILE A 425 -26.00 4.52 13.89
N GLY A 426 -24.72 4.30 13.59
CA GLY A 426 -23.83 3.48 14.41
C GLY A 426 -22.59 2.99 13.68
N ARG A 427 -21.81 2.13 14.36
CA ARG A 427 -20.65 1.46 13.75
C ARG A 427 -21.12 0.20 13.00
N ALA A 428 -20.52 -0.03 11.84
CA ALA A 428 -20.65 -1.33 11.19
C ALA A 428 -19.82 -2.36 11.96
N MET A 429 -20.46 -3.45 12.38
CA MET A 429 -19.85 -4.43 13.30
C MET A 429 -19.50 -5.75 12.62
N LEU A 430 -20.21 -6.12 11.55
CA LEU A 430 -20.11 -7.43 10.95
C LEU A 430 -20.26 -7.38 9.42
N ILE A 431 -19.35 -8.04 8.74
CA ILE A 431 -19.50 -8.40 7.33
C ILE A 431 -20.21 -9.75 7.30
N TYR A 432 -21.52 -9.77 7.06
CA TYR A 432 -22.31 -10.99 7.04
C TYR A 432 -22.49 -11.57 5.63
N TRP A 433 -22.36 -10.74 4.58
CA TRP A 433 -22.46 -11.17 3.20
C TRP A 433 -21.46 -10.42 2.32
N PRO A 434 -20.19 -10.86 2.30
CA PRO A 434 -19.18 -10.27 1.42
C PRO A 434 -19.44 -10.66 -0.04
N HIS A 435 -18.69 -10.07 -0.98
CA HIS A 435 -18.75 -10.49 -2.38
C HIS A 435 -18.62 -11.99 -2.51
N THR A 436 -19.55 -12.56 -3.28
CA THR A 436 -19.59 -14.00 -3.55
C THR A 436 -18.46 -14.41 -4.50
N LEU A 437 -18.04 -15.65 -4.38
CA LEU A 437 -17.11 -16.29 -5.32
C LEU A 437 -17.87 -16.83 -6.52
N ASN A 438 -17.19 -16.93 -7.67
CA ASN A 438 -17.74 -17.57 -8.87
C ASN A 438 -17.34 -19.05 -9.01
N LYS A 439 -16.51 -19.56 -8.10
CA LYS A 439 -16.10 -20.97 -8.01
C LYS A 439 -16.43 -21.50 -6.59
N PRO A 440 -16.83 -22.74 -6.43
CA PRO A 440 -17.07 -23.77 -7.47
C PRO A 440 -18.35 -23.53 -8.29
N ILE A 441 -19.26 -22.68 -7.83
CA ILE A 441 -20.49 -22.27 -8.54
C ILE A 441 -20.67 -20.75 -8.42
N LYS A 442 -21.42 -20.14 -9.35
CA LYS A 442 -21.76 -18.70 -9.28
C LYS A 442 -22.48 -18.38 -7.97
N TYR A 443 -22.13 -17.23 -7.39
CA TYR A 443 -22.67 -16.72 -6.12
C TYR A 443 -22.34 -17.60 -4.90
N PHE A 444 -21.26 -18.39 -4.95
CA PHE A 444 -20.83 -19.16 -3.78
C PHE A 444 -20.44 -18.22 -2.64
N PRO A 445 -20.94 -18.44 -1.40
CA PRO A 445 -20.63 -17.57 -0.28
C PRO A 445 -19.12 -17.50 0.01
N ASN A 446 -18.60 -16.30 0.17
CA ASN A 446 -17.19 -16.10 0.54
C ASN A 446 -17.04 -16.09 2.06
N PHE A 447 -17.10 -17.26 2.66
CA PHE A 447 -17.03 -17.42 4.12
C PHE A 447 -15.73 -16.88 4.73
N SER A 448 -14.62 -16.87 3.96
CA SER A 448 -13.33 -16.37 4.43
C SER A 448 -13.33 -14.87 4.71
N ARG A 449 -14.25 -14.12 4.11
CA ARG A 449 -14.43 -12.68 4.30
C ARG A 449 -15.59 -12.30 5.22
N MET A 450 -16.29 -13.27 5.78
CA MET A 450 -17.27 -13.03 6.83
C MET A 450 -16.55 -12.82 8.16
N GLY A 451 -16.90 -11.79 8.89
CA GLY A 451 -16.24 -11.52 10.18
C GLY A 451 -16.61 -10.17 10.79
N PHE A 452 -16.10 -9.95 11.98
CA PHE A 452 -16.27 -8.67 12.65
C PHE A 452 -15.40 -7.60 12.01
N ILE A 453 -15.97 -6.40 11.88
CA ILE A 453 -15.24 -5.18 11.50
C ILE A 453 -14.60 -4.65 12.79
N LYS A 454 -13.29 -4.56 12.80
CA LYS A 454 -12.49 -4.06 13.94
C LYS A 454 -12.15 -2.59 13.75
#